data_c48a746c3aebd71be26b0372509206a1
#
_entry.id   c48a746c3aebd71be26b0372509206a1
#
_cell.length_a   1.000
_cell.length_b   1.000
_cell.length_c   1.000
_cell.angle_alpha   90.00
_cell.angle_beta   90.00
_cell.angle_gamma   90.00
#
_symmetry.space_group_name_H-M   'P 1'
#
loop_
_entity.id
_entity.type
_entity.pdbx_description
1 polymer ?
#
loop_
_entity_poly.entity_id
_entity_poly.type
_entity_poly.pdbx_seq_one_letter_code
_entity_poly.pdbx_strand_id
1 'polypeptide(L)'
;MRYLNEETNLSLMLSAYGLSLTDHYWMQPIGEELYWKDLNFYENDFSDELGCLLTDSGKIDVDENISRFSPSSLVAGEMKKKWVIRDGTRYLMKVNSNNFGQQSVNEVIACRLHERLGWKNLYQHIS
;
A
#
# COMPACT_ATOMS: atom_id res chain seq x y z
N MET A 1 -14.76 -6.57 -11.16
CA MET A 1 -13.63 -5.68 -10.82
C MET A 1 -14.13 -4.24 -10.93
N ARG A 2 -14.41 -3.57 -9.81
CA ARG A 2 -14.72 -2.14 -9.84
C ARG A 2 -13.40 -1.41 -9.79
N TYR A 3 -13.00 -0.86 -10.91
CA TYR A 3 -11.97 0.16 -10.92
C TYR A 3 -12.49 1.32 -10.07
N LEU A 4 -11.68 1.79 -9.11
CA LEU A 4 -11.89 3.11 -8.55
C LEU A 4 -12.00 4.05 -9.74
N ASN A 5 -13.00 4.92 -9.75
CA ASN A 5 -13.13 5.93 -10.78
C ASN A 5 -11.81 6.72 -10.85
N GLU A 6 -11.34 7.09 -12.01
CA GLU A 6 -10.08 7.85 -12.19
C GLU A 6 -10.06 9.11 -11.32
N GLU A 7 -11.19 9.78 -11.17
CA GLU A 7 -11.35 10.93 -10.26
C GLU A 7 -11.09 10.58 -8.79
N THR A 8 -11.53 9.38 -8.35
CA THR A 8 -11.29 8.92 -6.97
C THR A 8 -9.83 8.58 -6.76
N ASN A 9 -9.18 7.94 -7.74
CA ASN A 9 -7.76 7.61 -7.67
C ASN A 9 -6.90 8.87 -7.61
N LEU A 10 -7.19 9.86 -8.45
CA LEU A 10 -6.49 11.13 -8.44
C LEU A 10 -6.69 11.87 -7.11
N SER A 11 -7.91 11.89 -6.58
CA SER A 11 -8.22 12.52 -5.30
C SER A 11 -7.46 11.86 -4.14
N LEU A 12 -7.36 10.53 -4.12
CA LEU A 12 -6.59 9.80 -3.11
C LEU A 12 -5.09 10.10 -3.22
N MET A 13 -4.55 10.10 -4.44
CA MET A 13 -3.16 10.43 -4.70
C MET A 13 -2.82 11.84 -4.23
N LEU A 14 -3.66 12.82 -4.54
CA LEU A 14 -3.47 14.22 -4.14
C LEU A 14 -3.58 14.39 -2.63
N SER A 15 -4.49 13.65 -1.97
CA SER A 15 -4.66 13.69 -0.51
C SER A 15 -3.41 13.21 0.25
N ALA A 16 -2.59 12.39 -0.37
CA ALA A 16 -1.32 11.90 0.18
C ALA A 16 -0.11 12.59 -0.46
N TYR A 17 -0.29 13.73 -1.14
CA TYR A 17 0.78 14.46 -1.84
C TYR A 17 1.61 13.59 -2.80
N GLY A 18 1.04 12.55 -3.36
CA GLY A 18 1.73 11.57 -4.19
C GLY A 18 2.80 10.75 -3.46
N LEU A 19 2.85 10.83 -2.13
CA LEU A 19 3.82 10.09 -1.33
C LEU A 19 3.58 8.58 -1.39
N SER A 20 4.67 7.81 -1.50
CA SER A 20 4.64 6.35 -1.54
C SER A 20 5.75 5.74 -0.68
N LEU A 21 5.77 4.41 -0.56
CA LEU A 21 6.89 3.66 0.03
C LEU A 21 7.72 2.91 -1.04
N THR A 22 7.48 3.21 -2.31
CA THR A 22 8.19 2.61 -3.45
C THR A 22 9.19 3.56 -4.10
N ASP A 23 9.02 4.84 -3.90
CA ASP A 23 9.91 5.89 -4.42
C ASP A 23 9.94 7.11 -3.50
N HIS A 24 10.72 8.13 -3.87
CA HIS A 24 10.89 9.36 -3.11
C HIS A 24 10.30 10.58 -3.82
N TYR A 25 9.47 10.38 -4.84
CA TYR A 25 8.77 11.46 -5.51
C TYR A 25 7.54 11.89 -4.72
N TRP A 26 7.24 13.18 -4.73
CA TRP A 26 6.07 13.73 -4.08
C TRP A 26 5.64 15.03 -4.76
N MET A 27 4.44 15.47 -4.47
CA MET A 27 3.85 16.69 -5.02
C MET A 27 3.67 17.71 -3.92
N GLN A 28 4.28 18.88 -4.07
CA GLN A 28 4.07 20.00 -3.16
C GLN A 28 3.06 20.96 -3.76
N PRO A 29 1.96 21.29 -3.05
CA PRO A 29 1.04 22.33 -3.49
C PRO A 29 1.75 23.68 -3.59
N ILE A 30 1.38 24.47 -4.60
CA ILE A 30 1.97 25.80 -4.80
C ILE A 30 1.50 26.70 -3.66
N GLY A 31 2.46 27.34 -2.97
CA GLY A 31 2.18 28.27 -1.88
C GLY A 31 2.14 27.63 -0.49
N GLU A 32 2.33 26.34 -0.36
CA GLU A 32 2.47 25.67 0.92
C GLU A 32 3.95 25.37 1.22
N GLU A 33 4.38 25.64 2.45
CA GLU A 33 5.72 25.29 2.93
C GLU A 33 5.68 23.92 3.61
N LEU A 34 5.84 22.87 2.82
CA LEU A 34 5.87 21.48 3.29
C LEU A 34 7.28 20.91 3.14
N TYR A 35 7.69 20.08 4.07
CA TYR A 35 8.99 19.44 4.07
C TYR A 35 8.86 17.92 4.00
N TRP A 36 9.63 17.30 3.10
CA TRP A 36 9.68 15.86 2.93
C TRP A 36 9.80 15.09 4.25
N LYS A 37 10.71 15.51 5.12
CA LYS A 37 11.00 14.81 6.36
C LYS A 37 9.79 14.72 7.31
N ASP A 38 8.87 15.69 7.23
CA ASP A 38 7.72 15.76 8.13
C ASP A 38 6.51 14.96 7.59
N LEU A 39 6.55 14.60 6.30
CA LEU A 39 5.44 13.99 5.59
C LEU A 39 5.72 12.56 5.11
N ASN A 40 6.98 12.21 4.83
CA ASN A 40 7.30 10.93 4.22
C ASN A 40 6.86 9.73 5.07
N PHE A 41 6.48 8.64 4.43
CA PHE A 41 6.04 7.42 5.11
C PHE A 41 7.19 6.49 5.54
N TYR A 42 8.45 6.82 5.22
CA TYR A 42 9.63 6.07 5.65
C TYR A 42 9.99 6.33 7.10
N GLU A 43 9.85 7.57 7.53
CA GLU A 43 10.24 8.05 8.86
C GLU A 43 9.03 8.32 9.75
N ASN A 44 7.86 8.62 9.17
CA ASN A 44 6.64 8.93 9.88
C ASN A 44 5.67 7.75 9.88
N ASP A 45 4.94 7.58 10.96
CA ASP A 45 3.88 6.57 11.05
C ASP A 45 2.67 6.98 10.19
N PHE A 46 1.92 5.98 9.76
CA PHE A 46 0.70 6.15 8.97
C PHE A 46 -0.39 5.18 9.44
N SER A 47 -1.65 5.54 9.17
CA SER A 47 -2.80 4.66 9.40
C SER A 47 -2.96 3.67 8.23
N ASP A 48 -3.34 2.43 8.54
CA ASP A 48 -3.66 1.40 7.54
C ASP A 48 -5.17 1.32 7.21
N GLU A 49 -5.99 2.22 7.76
CA GLU A 49 -7.45 2.24 7.59
C GLU A 49 -7.86 2.31 6.11
N LEU A 50 -7.25 3.21 5.35
CA LEU A 50 -7.49 3.30 3.91
C LEU A 50 -7.13 2.00 3.20
N GLY A 51 -6.00 1.39 3.55
CA GLY A 51 -5.58 0.11 3.00
C GLY A 51 -6.57 -1.02 3.32
N CYS A 52 -7.12 -1.05 4.54
CA CYS A 52 -8.15 -2.00 4.92
C CYS A 52 -9.40 -1.84 4.06
N LEU A 53 -9.89 -0.62 3.89
CA LEU A 53 -11.04 -0.35 3.03
C LEU A 53 -10.83 -0.81 1.58
N LEU A 54 -9.67 -0.51 1.03
CA LEU A 54 -9.32 -0.88 -0.34
C LEU A 54 -9.21 -2.41 -0.53
N THR A 55 -8.91 -3.14 0.55
CA THR A 55 -8.74 -4.61 0.51
C THR A 55 -10.01 -5.37 0.88
N ASP A 56 -10.79 -4.92 1.86
CA ASP A 56 -11.92 -5.67 2.43
C ASP A 56 -13.24 -5.43 1.71
N SER A 57 -13.51 -4.22 1.27
CA SER A 57 -14.82 -3.90 0.70
C SER A 57 -14.80 -3.78 -0.82
N GLY A 58 -15.64 -4.57 -1.45
CA GLY A 58 -16.01 -4.32 -2.84
C GLY A 58 -16.84 -3.04 -3.05
N LYS A 59 -17.13 -2.28 -1.98
CA LYS A 59 -17.83 -1.00 -1.99
C LYS A 59 -17.07 -0.03 -1.12
N ILE A 60 -16.54 1.00 -1.73
CA ILE A 60 -15.89 2.09 -1.02
C ILE A 60 -16.95 3.17 -0.76
N ASP A 61 -17.67 3.04 0.34
CA ASP A 61 -18.22 4.21 1.00
C ASP A 61 -17.11 4.74 1.91
N VAL A 62 -16.31 5.65 1.39
CA VAL A 62 -15.25 6.29 2.16
C VAL A 62 -15.94 7.20 3.17
N ASP A 63 -16.01 6.77 4.42
CA ASP A 63 -16.39 7.62 5.52
C ASP A 63 -15.45 8.84 5.53
N GLU A 64 -15.99 10.04 5.68
CA GLU A 64 -15.23 11.30 5.71
C GLU A 64 -14.17 11.33 6.83
N ASN A 65 -14.31 10.44 7.83
CA ASN A 65 -13.42 10.35 8.98
C ASN A 65 -12.14 9.52 8.72
N ILE A 66 -12.05 8.81 7.58
CA ILE A 66 -10.88 7.97 7.30
C ILE A 66 -9.75 8.80 6.75
N SER A 67 -8.58 8.65 7.36
CA SER A 67 -7.38 9.31 6.88
C SER A 67 -7.00 8.85 5.47
N ARG A 68 -7.08 9.75 4.51
CA ARG A 68 -6.63 9.53 3.13
C ARG A 68 -5.12 9.72 2.97
N PHE A 69 -4.46 10.22 4.00
CA PHE A 69 -3.01 10.35 4.05
C PHE A 69 -2.40 8.98 4.39
N SER A 70 -2.17 8.18 3.36
CA SER A 70 -1.71 6.80 3.48
C SER A 70 -0.88 6.39 2.27
N PRO A 71 0.20 5.60 2.45
CA PRO A 71 0.95 5.04 1.34
C PRO A 71 0.13 4.05 0.50
N SER A 72 -1.00 3.56 1.01
CA SER A 72 -1.91 2.67 0.29
C SER A 72 -2.67 3.35 -0.84
N SER A 73 -2.72 4.68 -0.88
CA SER A 73 -3.38 5.44 -1.95
C SER A 73 -2.76 5.24 -3.34
N LEU A 74 -1.50 4.85 -3.42
CA LEU A 74 -0.75 4.64 -4.66
C LEU A 74 -0.43 3.16 -4.96
N VAL A 75 -1.04 2.22 -4.22
CA VAL A 75 -0.75 0.80 -4.43
C VAL A 75 -1.53 0.27 -5.63
N ALA A 76 -0.86 0.08 -6.76
CA ALA A 76 -1.42 -0.46 -8.00
C ALA A 76 -1.09 -1.95 -8.21
N GLY A 77 -1.86 -2.63 -9.06
CA GLY A 77 -1.63 -4.00 -9.50
C GLY A 77 -2.86 -4.92 -9.34
N GLU A 78 -2.81 -6.12 -9.92
CA GLU A 78 -3.94 -7.06 -9.91
C GLU A 78 -4.32 -7.58 -8.53
N MET A 79 -3.33 -7.78 -7.66
CA MET A 79 -3.57 -8.21 -6.27
C MET A 79 -3.92 -7.01 -5.40
N LYS A 80 -4.93 -7.17 -4.57
CA LYS A 80 -5.22 -6.19 -3.53
C LYS A 80 -4.05 -6.12 -2.57
N LYS A 81 -3.60 -4.92 -2.26
CA LYS A 81 -2.41 -4.67 -1.43
C LYS A 81 -2.70 -3.52 -0.48
N LYS A 82 -2.05 -3.58 0.68
CA LYS A 82 -2.02 -2.45 1.62
C LYS A 82 -0.69 -2.40 2.35
N TRP A 83 -0.29 -1.21 2.76
CA TRP A 83 0.82 -1.03 3.66
C TRP A 83 0.37 -1.11 5.11
N VAL A 84 1.15 -1.80 5.93
CA VAL A 84 0.93 -1.92 7.37
C VAL A 84 2.23 -1.70 8.12
N ILE A 85 2.14 -1.23 9.38
CA ILE A 85 3.28 -1.14 10.30
C ILE A 85 3.08 -2.19 11.39
N ARG A 86 4.10 -3.03 11.60
CA ARG A 86 4.15 -3.98 12.72
C ARG A 86 5.53 -3.90 13.37
N ASP A 87 5.56 -3.67 14.66
CA ASP A 87 6.79 -3.56 15.44
C ASP A 87 7.80 -2.57 14.83
N GLY A 88 7.31 -1.42 14.35
CA GLY A 88 8.11 -0.38 13.70
C GLY A 88 8.59 -0.72 12.28
N THR A 89 8.26 -1.91 11.78
CA THR A 89 8.63 -2.33 10.41
C THR A 89 7.45 -2.19 9.47
N ARG A 90 7.73 -1.72 8.26
CA ARG A 90 6.74 -1.48 7.20
C ARG A 90 6.65 -2.69 6.29
N TYR A 91 5.44 -3.24 6.15
CA TYR A 91 5.15 -4.42 5.32
C TYR A 91 4.14 -4.08 4.25
N LEU A 92 4.37 -4.57 3.03
CA LEU A 92 3.36 -4.60 1.99
C LEU A 92 2.60 -5.92 2.09
N MET A 93 1.40 -5.86 2.66
CA MET A 93 0.50 -7.01 2.72
C MET A 93 -0.20 -7.18 1.38
N LYS A 94 -0.13 -8.38 0.81
CA LYS A 94 -0.84 -8.76 -0.42
C LYS A 94 -1.97 -9.71 -0.04
N VAL A 95 -3.16 -9.47 -0.59
CA VAL A 95 -4.35 -10.29 -0.35
C VAL A 95 -4.77 -10.95 -1.65
N ASN A 96 -5.14 -12.23 -1.59
CA ASN A 96 -5.65 -12.93 -2.77
C ASN A 96 -6.91 -12.26 -3.31
N SER A 97 -6.91 -11.95 -4.59
CA SER A 97 -8.07 -11.39 -5.28
C SER A 97 -8.99 -12.47 -5.87
N ASN A 98 -8.54 -13.71 -5.96
CA ASN A 98 -9.26 -14.83 -6.58
C ASN A 98 -9.58 -15.94 -5.58
N ASN A 99 -10.70 -16.64 -5.82
CA ASN A 99 -11.23 -17.70 -4.97
C ASN A 99 -10.33 -18.91 -4.77
N PHE A 100 -9.24 -19.06 -5.54
CA PHE A 100 -8.39 -20.25 -5.49
C PHE A 100 -7.07 -20.07 -4.72
N GLY A 101 -6.76 -18.88 -4.23
CA GLY A 101 -5.57 -18.64 -3.39
C GLY A 101 -4.21 -18.93 -4.07
N GLN A 102 -4.19 -19.27 -5.35
CA GLN A 102 -3.00 -19.74 -6.04
C GLN A 102 -1.90 -18.68 -6.15
N GLN A 103 -2.26 -17.41 -6.23
CA GLN A 103 -1.29 -16.31 -6.32
C GLN A 103 -0.42 -16.24 -5.07
N SER A 104 -1.01 -16.29 -3.87
CA SER A 104 -0.24 -16.29 -2.62
C SER A 104 0.61 -17.55 -2.48
N VAL A 105 0.09 -18.71 -2.89
CA VAL A 105 0.87 -19.96 -2.89
C VAL A 105 2.09 -19.86 -3.78
N ASN A 106 1.93 -19.32 -4.99
CA ASN A 106 3.04 -19.13 -5.93
C ASN A 106 4.11 -18.16 -5.38
N GLU A 107 3.69 -17.08 -4.71
CA GLU A 107 4.61 -16.14 -4.05
C GLU A 107 5.41 -16.85 -2.94
N VAL A 108 4.74 -17.69 -2.12
CA VAL A 108 5.40 -18.47 -1.06
C VAL A 108 6.41 -19.47 -1.66
N ILE A 109 6.02 -20.19 -2.72
CA ILE A 109 6.91 -21.15 -3.39
C ILE A 109 8.13 -20.43 -3.96
N ALA A 110 7.94 -19.31 -4.67
CA ALA A 110 9.04 -18.52 -5.22
C ALA A 110 9.99 -18.04 -4.12
N CYS A 111 9.45 -17.59 -3.00
CA CYS A 111 10.22 -17.16 -1.85
C CYS A 111 11.10 -18.31 -1.28
N ARG A 112 10.49 -19.49 -1.07
CA ARG A 112 11.21 -20.66 -0.57
C ARG A 112 12.28 -21.16 -1.53
N LEU A 113 12.03 -21.01 -2.83
CA LEU A 113 13.03 -21.35 -3.85
C LEU A 113 14.23 -20.38 -3.77
N HIS A 114 13.99 -19.08 -3.65
CA HIS A 114 15.05 -18.08 -3.49
C HIS A 114 15.90 -18.33 -2.24
N GLU A 115 15.26 -18.66 -1.10
CA GLU A 115 15.97 -19.04 0.12
C GLU A 115 16.91 -20.24 -0.10
N ARG A 116 16.44 -21.28 -0.80
CA ARG A 116 17.24 -22.47 -1.10
C ARG A 116 18.39 -22.20 -2.07
N LEU A 117 18.23 -21.23 -2.97
CA LEU A 117 19.28 -20.78 -3.88
C LEU A 117 20.30 -19.86 -3.20
N GLY A 118 20.09 -19.53 -1.91
CA GLY A 118 20.97 -18.63 -1.16
C GLY A 118 20.84 -17.16 -1.58
N TRP A 119 19.77 -16.80 -2.27
CA TRP A 119 19.52 -15.42 -2.65
C TRP A 119 18.88 -14.66 -1.48
N LYS A 120 19.34 -13.43 -1.29
CA LYS A 120 18.80 -12.56 -0.26
C LYS A 120 17.32 -12.29 -0.55
N ASN A 121 16.44 -12.75 0.33
CA ASN A 121 15.02 -12.62 0.17
C ASN A 121 14.50 -11.43 0.99
N LEU A 122 13.74 -10.55 0.34
CA LEU A 122 13.10 -9.40 0.98
C LEU A 122 11.68 -9.73 1.48
N TYR A 123 11.19 -10.94 1.20
CA TYR A 123 9.84 -11.35 1.58
C TYR A 123 9.86 -12.05 2.93
N GLN A 124 8.99 -11.62 3.83
CA GLN A 124 8.68 -12.33 5.06
C GLN A 124 7.24 -12.83 4.98
N HIS A 125 7.05 -14.13 5.27
CA HIS A 125 5.71 -14.68 5.37
C HIS A 125 5.17 -14.41 6.76
N ILE A 126 4.03 -13.76 6.82
CA ILE A 126 3.23 -13.64 8.03
C ILE A 126 2.11 -14.67 7.87
N SER A 127 2.22 -15.75 8.60
CA SER A 127 1.19 -16.79 8.70
C SER A 127 0.15 -16.41 9.73
#